data_c44333c7e77b0e51301c373957d4c4a6
#
_entry.id   c44333c7e77b0e51301c373957d4c4a6
#
_cell.length_a   1.000
_cell.length_b   1.000
_cell.length_c   1.000
_cell.angle_alpha   90.00
_cell.angle_beta   90.00
_cell.angle_gamma   90.00
#
_symmetry.space_group_name_H-M   'P 1'
#
loop_
_entity.id
_entity.type
_entity.pdbx_description
1 polymer ?
#
loop_
_entity_poly.entity_id
_entity_poly.type
_entity_poly.pdbx_seq_one_letter_code
_entity_poly.pdbx_strand_id
1 'polypeptide(L)'
;METTGIIIYYKQVLALSGLLLAITESIRNLAQKGHVERVAARIEKRQDVIDQLKVIEKRLTPQQKIREDIWKSIAPRDRNSIQSLVKSIGKVMERVKILDMQIRALVAHERERVAGELKKVSTNHKLIKKYVPSRTNTPGYFSLSI
;
A
#
# COMPACT_ATOMS: atom_id res chain seq x y z
N MET A 1 -6.14 -28.69 -5.29
CA MET A 1 -5.30 -28.05 -4.27
C MET A 1 -5.74 -28.53 -2.91
N GLU A 2 -4.80 -28.95 -2.16
CA GLU A 2 -5.07 -29.38 -0.80
C GLU A 2 -5.40 -28.22 0.10
N THR A 3 -6.22 -28.48 1.11
CA THR A 3 -6.59 -27.49 2.14
C THR A 3 -5.37 -26.82 2.77
N THR A 4 -4.32 -27.60 3.03
CA THR A 4 -3.07 -27.08 3.58
C THR A 4 -2.44 -26.02 2.69
N GLY A 5 -2.48 -26.20 1.37
CA GLY A 5 -1.98 -25.23 0.43
C GLY A 5 -2.76 -23.90 0.46
N ILE A 6 -4.07 -23.98 0.64
CA ILE A 6 -4.92 -22.80 0.76
C ILE A 6 -4.61 -22.03 2.03
N ILE A 7 -4.45 -22.72 3.15
CA ILE A 7 -4.11 -22.12 4.45
C ILE A 7 -2.73 -21.45 4.37
N ILE A 8 -1.75 -22.13 3.79
CA ILE A 8 -0.41 -21.56 3.58
C ILE A 8 -0.48 -20.29 2.74
N TYR A 9 -1.25 -20.31 1.67
CA TYR A 9 -1.47 -19.14 0.81
C TYR A 9 -1.97 -17.95 1.63
N TYR A 10 -3.06 -18.12 2.39
CA TYR A 10 -3.62 -17.02 3.17
C TYR A 10 -2.69 -16.57 4.30
N LYS A 11 -1.91 -17.46 4.89
CA LYS A 11 -0.89 -17.10 5.87
C LYS A 11 0.21 -16.23 5.24
N GLN A 12 0.63 -16.55 4.03
CA GLN A 12 1.60 -15.75 3.29
C GLN A 12 1.05 -14.37 2.96
N VAL A 13 -0.20 -14.31 2.50
CA VAL A 13 -0.89 -13.04 2.21
C VAL A 13 -0.99 -12.19 3.47
N LEU A 14 -1.35 -12.79 4.60
CA LEU A 14 -1.44 -12.07 5.86
C LEU A 14 -0.09 -11.52 6.30
N ALA A 15 0.98 -12.32 6.20
CA ALA A 15 2.32 -11.89 6.55
C ALA A 15 2.80 -10.71 5.69
N LEU A 16 2.59 -10.78 4.38
CA LEU A 16 2.94 -9.70 3.46
C LEU A 16 2.08 -8.46 3.69
N SER A 17 0.80 -8.64 3.97
CA SER A 17 -0.11 -7.53 4.30
C SER A 17 0.32 -6.82 5.58
N GLY A 18 0.74 -7.57 6.59
CA GLY A 18 1.29 -7.02 7.83
C GLY A 18 2.57 -6.22 7.60
N LEU A 19 3.45 -6.72 6.73
CA LEU A 19 4.66 -6.01 6.34
C LEU A 19 4.32 -4.73 5.57
N LEU A 20 3.36 -4.80 4.66
CA LEU A 20 2.86 -3.63 3.94
C LEU A 20 2.32 -2.58 4.89
N LEU A 21 1.56 -2.99 5.90
CA LEU A 21 1.04 -2.09 6.93
C LEU A 21 2.17 -1.40 7.69
N ALA A 22 3.18 -2.16 8.13
CA ALA A 22 4.31 -1.60 8.87
C ALA A 22 5.09 -0.57 8.04
N ILE A 23 5.33 -0.86 6.76
CA ILE A 23 6.00 0.07 5.86
C ILE A 23 5.15 1.31 5.63
N THR A 24 3.85 1.16 5.44
CA THR A 24 2.92 2.27 5.23
C THR A 24 2.83 3.17 6.46
N GLU A 25 2.81 2.60 7.66
CA GLU A 25 2.89 3.37 8.92
C GLU A 25 4.19 4.17 9.01
N SER A 26 5.31 3.56 8.62
CA SER A 26 6.61 4.22 8.59
C SER A 26 6.60 5.41 7.63
N ILE A 27 6.03 5.24 6.45
CA ILE A 27 5.88 6.32 5.45
C ILE A 27 5.06 7.48 6.03
N ARG A 28 3.90 7.16 6.63
CA ARG A 28 3.04 8.17 7.24
C ARG A 28 3.78 8.96 8.33
N ASN A 29 4.51 8.27 9.19
CA ASN A 29 5.25 8.90 10.27
C ASN A 29 6.37 9.81 9.74
N LEU A 30 7.10 9.37 8.73
CA LEU A 30 8.16 10.17 8.11
C LEU A 30 7.60 11.39 7.38
N ALA A 31 6.50 11.23 6.66
CA ALA A 31 5.82 12.32 5.97
C ALA A 31 5.30 13.37 6.96
N GLN A 32 4.74 12.92 8.08
CA GLN A 32 4.24 13.79 9.12
C GLN A 32 5.35 14.62 9.78
N LYS A 33 6.55 14.05 9.89
CA LYS A 33 7.73 14.73 10.45
C LYS A 33 8.50 15.56 9.41
N GLY A 34 8.09 15.54 8.15
CA GLY A 34 8.76 16.28 7.09
C GLY A 34 10.03 15.64 6.56
N HIS A 35 10.30 14.37 6.87
CA HIS A 35 11.49 13.65 6.41
C HIS A 35 11.29 13.04 5.02
N VAL A 36 11.10 13.89 4.03
CA VAL A 36 10.74 13.50 2.66
C VAL A 36 11.82 12.62 2.01
N GLU A 37 13.09 12.91 2.29
CA GLU A 37 14.21 12.15 1.73
C GLU A 37 14.24 10.67 2.16
N ARG A 38 13.66 10.36 3.32
CA ARG A 38 13.58 8.99 3.83
C ARG A 38 12.38 8.23 3.29
N VAL A 39 11.37 8.96 2.83
CA VAL A 39 10.14 8.38 2.32
C VAL A 39 10.38 7.59 1.03
N ALA A 40 11.25 8.08 0.15
CA ALA A 40 11.53 7.45 -1.14
C ALA A 40 12.01 5.99 -0.98
N ALA A 41 12.93 5.73 -0.07
CA ALA A 41 13.43 4.38 0.20
C ALA A 41 12.34 3.46 0.74
N ARG A 42 11.43 3.98 1.57
CA ARG A 42 10.30 3.21 2.09
C ARG A 42 9.27 2.88 1.01
N ILE A 43 9.06 3.79 0.08
CA ILE A 43 8.17 3.59 -1.06
C ILE A 43 8.67 2.46 -1.95
N GLU A 44 9.96 2.39 -2.20
CA GLU A 44 10.55 1.28 -2.97
C GLU A 44 10.32 -0.06 -2.29
N LYS A 45 10.55 -0.14 -0.98
CA LYS A 45 10.28 -1.35 -0.20
C LYS A 45 8.80 -1.73 -0.24
N ARG A 46 7.92 -0.73 -0.15
CA ARG A 46 6.47 -0.93 -0.25
C ARG A 46 6.10 -1.54 -1.60
N GLN A 47 6.67 -1.03 -2.67
CA GLN A 47 6.41 -1.55 -4.01
C GLN A 47 6.86 -3.00 -4.14
N ASP A 48 7.99 -3.37 -3.58
CA ASP A 48 8.47 -4.75 -3.58
C ASP A 48 7.48 -5.70 -2.90
N VAL A 49 6.91 -5.30 -1.78
CA VAL A 49 5.89 -6.08 -1.06
C VAL A 49 4.61 -6.21 -1.89
N ILE A 50 4.17 -5.13 -2.52
CA ILE A 50 3.00 -5.13 -3.39
C ILE A 50 3.22 -6.08 -4.57
N ASP A 51 4.40 -6.06 -5.17
CA ASP A 51 4.74 -6.95 -6.29
C ASP A 51 4.72 -8.42 -5.84
N GLN A 52 5.23 -8.72 -4.66
CA GLN A 52 5.15 -10.06 -4.07
C GLN A 52 3.70 -10.50 -3.85
N LEU A 53 2.85 -9.61 -3.34
CA LEU A 53 1.42 -9.90 -3.17
C LEU A 53 0.74 -10.20 -4.51
N LYS A 54 1.04 -9.44 -5.54
CA LYS A 54 0.51 -9.67 -6.89
C LYS A 54 0.93 -11.02 -7.46
N VAL A 55 2.17 -11.43 -7.24
CA VAL A 55 2.67 -12.73 -7.67
C VAL A 55 1.90 -13.86 -6.98
N ILE A 56 1.67 -13.74 -5.68
CA ILE A 56 0.94 -14.74 -4.91
C ILE A 56 -0.53 -14.80 -5.33
N GLU A 57 -1.17 -13.67 -5.54
CA GLU A 57 -2.56 -13.60 -6.02
C GLU A 57 -2.74 -14.32 -7.36
N LYS A 58 -1.80 -14.14 -8.28
CA LYS A 58 -1.85 -14.80 -9.58
C LYS A 58 -1.81 -16.32 -9.46
N ARG A 59 -1.15 -16.86 -8.43
CA ARG A 59 -1.10 -18.30 -8.20
C ARG A 59 -2.46 -18.86 -7.77
N LEU A 60 -3.27 -18.07 -7.10
CA LEU A 60 -4.58 -18.52 -6.62
C LEU A 60 -5.71 -18.29 -7.61
N THR A 61 -5.61 -17.29 -8.48
CA THR A 61 -6.69 -16.90 -9.40
C THR A 61 -7.27 -18.05 -10.22
N PRO A 62 -6.47 -18.98 -10.79
CA PRO A 62 -7.03 -20.14 -11.48
C PRO A 62 -7.83 -21.07 -10.57
N GLN A 63 -7.53 -21.06 -9.29
CA GLN A 63 -8.15 -21.95 -8.30
C GLN A 63 -9.41 -21.37 -7.67
N GLN A 64 -9.59 -20.06 -7.73
CA GLN A 64 -10.82 -19.40 -7.29
C GLN A 64 -12.04 -19.85 -8.08
N LYS A 65 -11.87 -20.24 -9.35
CA LYS A 65 -12.95 -20.76 -10.19
C LYS A 65 -13.47 -22.12 -9.72
N ILE A 66 -12.66 -22.87 -8.99
CA ILE A 66 -13.00 -24.18 -8.45
C ILE A 66 -13.42 -24.09 -6.97
N ARG A 67 -13.43 -22.87 -6.45
CA ARG A 67 -13.52 -22.56 -5.03
C ARG A 67 -14.76 -23.12 -4.34
N GLU A 68 -15.92 -23.14 -5.01
CA GLU A 68 -17.14 -23.60 -4.38
C GLU A 68 -17.11 -25.10 -4.08
N ASP A 69 -16.64 -25.90 -5.03
CA ASP A 69 -16.53 -27.35 -4.85
C ASP A 69 -15.47 -27.71 -3.81
N ILE A 70 -14.32 -27.03 -3.88
CA ILE A 70 -13.25 -27.21 -2.90
C ILE A 70 -13.72 -26.78 -1.52
N TRP A 71 -14.39 -25.64 -1.43
CA TRP A 71 -14.91 -25.11 -0.17
C TRP A 71 -15.85 -26.07 0.53
N LYS A 72 -16.74 -26.70 -0.21
CA LYS A 72 -17.66 -27.71 0.32
C LYS A 72 -16.95 -28.97 0.82
N SER A 73 -15.79 -29.29 0.25
CA SER A 73 -15.01 -30.44 0.65
C SER A 73 -14.11 -30.20 1.85
N ILE A 74 -13.89 -28.93 2.22
CA ILE A 74 -13.02 -28.57 3.34
C ILE A 74 -13.73 -28.83 4.67
N ALA A 75 -13.00 -29.39 5.63
CA ALA A 75 -13.50 -29.62 6.99
C ALA A 75 -13.91 -28.30 7.66
N PRO A 76 -14.98 -28.28 8.49
CA PRO A 76 -15.43 -27.06 9.15
C PRO A 76 -14.35 -26.33 9.94
N ARG A 77 -13.44 -27.06 10.57
CA ARG A 77 -12.31 -26.50 11.32
C ARG A 77 -11.39 -25.69 10.41
N ASP A 78 -11.07 -26.23 9.23
CA ASP A 78 -10.21 -25.57 8.26
C ASP A 78 -10.89 -24.39 7.60
N ARG A 79 -12.21 -24.50 7.34
CA ARG A 79 -13.00 -23.36 6.84
C ARG A 79 -12.98 -22.19 7.82
N ASN A 80 -13.11 -22.48 9.11
CA ASN A 80 -13.04 -21.44 10.15
C ASN A 80 -11.68 -20.77 10.18
N SER A 81 -10.60 -21.55 10.05
CA SER A 81 -9.23 -21.02 9.99
C SER A 81 -9.05 -20.10 8.78
N ILE A 82 -9.51 -20.51 7.62
CA ILE A 82 -9.44 -19.72 6.39
C ILE A 82 -10.24 -18.42 6.53
N GLN A 83 -11.46 -18.50 7.04
CA GLN A 83 -12.30 -17.32 7.27
C GLN A 83 -11.65 -16.33 8.24
N SER A 84 -11.05 -16.83 9.30
CA SER A 84 -10.32 -16.01 10.26
C SER A 84 -9.14 -15.31 9.62
N LEU A 85 -8.38 -16.01 8.78
CA LEU A 85 -7.26 -15.41 8.04
C LEU A 85 -7.73 -14.33 7.07
N VAL A 86 -8.77 -14.61 6.31
CA VAL A 86 -9.36 -13.64 5.36
C VAL A 86 -9.84 -12.40 6.09
N LYS A 87 -10.50 -12.56 7.23
CA LYS A 87 -10.96 -11.46 8.06
C LYS A 87 -9.79 -10.61 8.58
N SER A 88 -8.72 -11.26 9.04
CA SER A 88 -7.51 -10.57 9.51
C SER A 88 -6.84 -9.78 8.39
N ILE A 89 -6.73 -10.37 7.20
CA ILE A 89 -6.20 -9.71 6.01
C ILE A 89 -7.04 -8.47 5.69
N GLY A 90 -8.35 -8.60 5.71
CA GLY A 90 -9.29 -7.50 5.45
C GLY A 90 -9.08 -6.33 6.40
N LYS A 91 -8.90 -6.61 7.70
CA LYS A 91 -8.62 -5.57 8.70
C LYS A 91 -7.29 -4.85 8.46
N VAL A 92 -6.26 -5.61 8.13
CA VAL A 92 -4.93 -5.05 7.83
C VAL A 92 -5.01 -4.16 6.59
N MET A 93 -5.66 -4.63 5.54
CA MET A 93 -5.79 -3.86 4.29
C MET A 93 -6.64 -2.61 4.46
N GLU A 94 -7.68 -2.67 5.29
CA GLU A 94 -8.48 -1.48 5.64
C GLU A 94 -7.61 -0.43 6.33
N ARG A 95 -6.74 -0.84 7.24
CA ARG A 95 -5.81 0.06 7.92
C ARG A 95 -4.80 0.67 6.94
N VAL A 96 -4.27 -0.12 6.02
CA VAL A 96 -3.38 0.36 4.96
C VAL A 96 -4.08 1.44 4.13
N LYS A 97 -5.32 1.22 3.77
CA LYS A 97 -6.13 2.15 2.99
C LYS A 97 -6.32 3.49 3.70
N ILE A 98 -6.62 3.44 5.00
CA ILE A 98 -6.77 4.65 5.83
C ILE A 98 -5.44 5.42 5.88
N LEU A 99 -4.34 4.73 6.08
CA LEU A 99 -3.01 5.35 6.11
C LEU A 99 -2.64 5.96 4.75
N ASP A 100 -2.97 5.31 3.65
CA ASP A 100 -2.75 5.85 2.31
C ASP A 100 -3.50 7.16 2.11
N MET A 101 -4.73 7.25 2.59
CA MET A 101 -5.51 8.50 2.55
C MET A 101 -4.83 9.60 3.36
N GLN A 102 -4.32 9.28 4.54
CA GLN A 102 -3.59 10.24 5.39
C GLN A 102 -2.30 10.71 4.72
N ILE A 103 -1.55 9.80 4.10
CA ILE A 103 -0.31 10.13 3.39
C ILE A 103 -0.61 11.07 2.21
N ARG A 104 -1.65 10.79 1.43
CA ARG A 104 -2.05 11.66 0.32
C ARG A 104 -2.38 13.06 0.78
N ALA A 105 -3.10 13.18 1.90
CA ALA A 105 -3.43 14.47 2.48
C ALA A 105 -2.18 15.23 2.93
N LEU A 106 -1.24 14.56 3.57
CA LEU A 106 0.03 15.15 4.01
C LEU A 106 0.87 15.62 2.81
N VAL A 107 0.96 14.82 1.76
CA VAL A 107 1.70 15.16 0.54
C VAL A 107 1.06 16.36 -0.17
N ALA A 108 -0.26 16.38 -0.28
CA ALA A 108 -0.99 17.49 -0.89
C ALA A 108 -0.76 18.80 -0.13
N HIS A 109 -0.83 18.74 1.20
CA HIS A 109 -0.58 19.89 2.06
C HIS A 109 0.86 20.42 1.89
N GLU A 110 1.84 19.55 1.86
CA GLU A 110 3.25 19.92 1.67
C GLU A 110 3.49 20.54 0.29
N ARG A 111 2.84 20.04 -0.74
CA ARG A 111 2.89 20.62 -2.09
C ARG A 111 2.35 22.04 -2.11
N GLU A 112 1.22 22.27 -1.46
CA GLU A 112 0.62 23.61 -1.37
C GLU A 112 1.54 24.58 -0.64
N ARG A 113 2.16 24.12 0.44
CA ARG A 113 3.11 24.90 1.21
C ARG A 113 4.33 25.29 0.37
N VAL A 114 4.92 24.32 -0.33
CA VAL A 114 6.09 24.54 -1.19
C VAL A 114 5.73 25.45 -2.37
N ALA A 115 4.60 25.23 -3.00
CA ALA A 115 4.12 26.08 -4.09
C ALA A 115 3.89 27.52 -3.63
N GLY A 116 3.35 27.70 -2.43
CA GLY A 116 3.15 29.01 -1.82
C GLY A 116 4.47 29.74 -1.57
N GLU A 117 5.47 29.04 -1.03
CA GLU A 117 6.82 29.58 -0.81
C GLU A 117 7.51 29.95 -2.12
N LEU A 118 7.44 29.07 -3.12
CA LEU A 118 7.99 29.34 -4.44
C LEU A 118 7.35 30.55 -5.10
N LYS A 119 6.05 30.70 -4.95
CA LYS A 119 5.31 31.84 -5.48
C LYS A 119 5.77 33.14 -4.83
N LYS A 120 5.97 33.15 -3.50
CA LYS A 120 6.48 34.31 -2.78
C LYS A 120 7.87 34.70 -3.26
N VAL A 121 8.76 33.71 -3.39
CA VAL A 121 10.13 33.93 -3.85
C VAL A 121 10.13 34.39 -5.31
N SER A 122 9.29 33.84 -6.18
CA SER A 122 9.14 34.27 -7.56
C SER A 122 8.64 35.71 -7.67
N THR A 123 7.71 36.09 -6.82
CA THR A 123 7.20 37.47 -6.76
C THR A 123 8.30 38.44 -6.34
N ASN A 124 9.15 38.04 -5.39
CA ASN A 124 10.20 38.90 -4.87
C ASN A 124 11.43 38.99 -5.79
N HIS A 125 11.79 37.93 -6.48
CA HIS A 125 13.05 37.84 -7.19
C HIS A 125 12.96 37.66 -8.70
N LYS A 126 11.79 37.38 -9.24
CA LYS A 126 11.52 37.14 -10.68
C LYS A 126 12.44 36.12 -11.37
N LEU A 127 13.42 35.58 -10.65
CA LEU A 127 14.43 34.65 -11.19
C LEU A 127 14.00 33.19 -11.11
N ILE A 128 12.96 32.90 -10.41
CA ILE A 128 12.63 31.54 -10.00
C ILE A 128 11.74 30.81 -11.00
N LYS A 129 11.26 31.48 -12.04
CA LYS A 129 10.54 30.81 -13.13
C LYS A 129 11.30 29.63 -13.74
N LYS A 130 12.65 29.67 -13.65
CA LYS A 130 13.48 28.59 -14.15
C LYS A 130 13.46 27.34 -13.27
N TYR A 131 13.02 27.46 -12.04
CA TYR A 131 13.06 26.42 -11.02
C TYR A 131 11.69 25.93 -10.58
N VAL A 132 10.62 26.39 -11.24
CA VAL A 132 9.30 25.85 -10.98
C VAL A 132 9.32 24.37 -11.40
N PRO A 133 9.14 23.44 -10.45
CA PRO A 133 9.17 22.04 -10.79
C PRO A 133 8.06 21.74 -11.79
N SER A 134 8.41 21.00 -12.81
CA SER A 134 7.40 20.51 -13.74
C SER A 134 6.37 19.73 -12.93
N ARG A 135 5.13 19.89 -13.24
CA ARG A 135 4.01 19.26 -12.54
C ARG A 135 3.94 17.76 -12.68
N THR A 136 5.01 17.17 -12.94
CA THR A 136 4.99 15.78 -13.08
C THR A 136 4.75 15.21 -11.72
N ASN A 137 3.88 14.46 -11.60
CA ASN A 137 4.08 13.37 -10.73
C ASN A 137 3.56 13.57 -9.37
N THR A 138 2.31 13.55 -9.38
CA THR A 138 1.75 12.74 -8.34
C THR A 138 2.40 11.40 -8.43
N PRO A 139 3.17 11.00 -7.45
CA PRO A 139 3.76 9.69 -7.47
C PRO A 139 2.66 8.65 -7.58
N GLY A 140 2.63 7.95 -8.69
CA GLY A 140 1.67 6.89 -8.92
C GLY A 140 1.68 5.81 -7.85
N TYR A 141 2.76 5.70 -7.08
CA TYR A 141 2.86 4.74 -6.01
C TYR A 141 2.01 5.06 -4.78
N PHE A 142 1.48 6.27 -4.65
CA PHE A 142 0.51 6.58 -3.61
C PHE A 142 -0.91 6.19 -4.00
N SER A 143 -1.15 5.85 -5.24
CA SER A 143 -2.46 5.48 -5.75
C SER A 143 -2.66 3.98 -5.87
N LEU A 144 -1.78 3.17 -5.32
CA LEU A 144 -1.88 1.74 -5.41
C LEU A 144 -3.00 1.21 -4.55
N SER A 145 -3.94 0.57 -5.20
CA SER A 145 -4.94 -0.25 -4.55
C SER A 145 -4.54 -1.71 -4.69
N ILE A 146 -4.71 -2.43 -3.64
CA ILE A 146 -4.49 -3.87 -3.64
C ILE A 146 -5.82 -4.58 -3.73
#